data_31d33912a8d2d5b2ef6e43dc63b915c6
#
_entry.id   31d33912a8d2d5b2ef6e43dc63b915c6
#
_cell.length_a   1.000
_cell.length_b   1.000
_cell.length_c   1.000
_cell.angle_alpha   90.00
_cell.angle_beta   90.00
_cell.angle_gamma   90.00
#
_symmetry.space_group_name_H-M   'P 1'
#
loop_
_entity.id
_entity.type
_entity.pdbx_description
1 polymer ?
#
loop_
_entity_poly.entity_id
_entity_poly.type
_entity_poly.pdbx_seq_one_letter_code
_entity_poly.pdbx_strand_id
1 'polypeptide(L)'
;MKRKELISILLVGILLSGLLTATAANDAGSVTNPLISLDWLKTVFLPTTSETIDASIDQAFESAFRDVIDAGATGVEIRVKKGDILLLESGSTLTTLAGELSASASGTILNVTEGSELPNSSGKILVGHRYLTAEKTQAFFSVSSDTAVVRMTGLYRLTSSRETDYNALANALHDLGLFAGSPTPYGSGYDLELEPTRIQGLILFLRLLGEEEAALSYTDTSTIFRDVPAWALPYVSYAYSKGYTKGQEIDSQGRVAFGPNELLSPRDYLTFI
;
A
#
# COMPACT_ATOMS: atom_id res chain seq x y z
N MET A 1 13.23 -2.45 -0.33
CA MET A 1 14.00 -2.38 -1.60
C MET A 1 13.10 -2.86 -2.71
N LYS A 2 12.80 -2.02 -3.69
CA LYS A 2 11.84 -2.34 -4.77
C LYS A 2 12.42 -3.43 -5.67
N ARG A 3 11.59 -4.41 -6.09
CA ARG A 3 11.98 -5.54 -6.96
C ARG A 3 12.84 -5.13 -8.18
N LYS A 4 12.59 -3.94 -8.73
CA LYS A 4 13.37 -3.37 -9.85
C LYS A 4 14.81 -3.00 -9.45
N GLU A 5 15.03 -2.55 -8.23
CA GLU A 5 16.39 -2.25 -7.72
C GLU A 5 17.15 -3.54 -7.43
N LEU A 6 16.47 -4.59 -6.98
CA LEU A 6 17.05 -5.92 -6.80
C LEU A 6 17.47 -6.54 -8.14
N ILE A 7 16.66 -6.42 -9.17
CA ILE A 7 16.98 -6.90 -10.54
C ILE A 7 18.13 -6.10 -11.14
N SER A 8 18.14 -4.77 -10.96
CA SER A 8 19.25 -3.92 -11.40
C SER A 8 20.55 -4.24 -10.68
N ILE A 9 20.52 -4.48 -9.37
CA ILE A 9 21.69 -4.85 -8.57
C ILE A 9 22.16 -6.27 -8.93
N LEU A 10 21.23 -7.19 -9.20
CA LEU A 10 21.58 -8.55 -9.65
C LEU A 10 22.21 -8.55 -11.04
N LEU A 11 21.69 -7.74 -11.97
CA LEU A 11 22.24 -7.60 -13.33
C LEU A 11 23.62 -6.94 -13.32
N VAL A 12 23.82 -5.92 -12.47
CA VAL A 12 25.13 -5.29 -12.27
C VAL A 12 26.08 -6.25 -11.55
N GLY A 13 25.58 -7.05 -10.60
CA GLY A 13 26.36 -8.06 -9.89
C GLY A 13 26.84 -9.19 -10.82
N ILE A 14 26.03 -9.64 -11.76
CA ILE A 14 26.40 -10.65 -12.77
C ILE A 14 27.39 -10.08 -13.78
N LEU A 15 27.23 -8.83 -14.19
CA LEU A 15 28.20 -8.13 -15.04
C LEU A 15 29.56 -7.90 -14.34
N LEU A 16 29.55 -7.56 -13.04
CA LEU A 16 30.79 -7.37 -12.27
C LEU A 16 31.44 -8.69 -11.87
N SER A 17 30.69 -9.77 -11.61
CA SER A 17 31.30 -11.08 -11.30
C SER A 17 31.97 -11.71 -12.54
N GLY A 18 31.52 -11.38 -13.74
CA GLY A 18 32.22 -11.73 -14.98
C GLY A 18 33.51 -10.95 -15.19
N LEU A 19 33.67 -9.78 -14.57
CA LEU A 19 34.90 -8.97 -14.70
C LEU A 19 35.96 -9.23 -13.62
N LEU A 20 35.59 -9.87 -12.51
CA LEU A 20 36.47 -10.02 -11.34
C LEU A 20 37.31 -11.31 -11.30
N THR A 21 37.26 -12.17 -12.34
CA THR A 21 38.16 -13.31 -12.46
C THR A 21 39.40 -13.09 -13.36
N ALA A 22 39.60 -11.85 -13.80
CA ALA A 22 40.85 -11.48 -14.45
C ALA A 22 41.92 -11.14 -13.40
N THR A 23 42.37 -12.12 -12.62
CA THR A 23 43.70 -12.01 -12.00
C THR A 23 44.71 -12.08 -13.08
N ALA A 24 45.42 -10.98 -13.31
CA ALA A 24 46.51 -10.87 -14.27
C ALA A 24 47.57 -11.96 -14.02
N ALA A 25 47.48 -13.02 -14.75
CA ALA A 25 48.69 -13.82 -15.02
C ALA A 25 49.41 -13.15 -16.17
N ASN A 26 50.72 -12.90 -15.99
CA ASN A 26 51.57 -12.13 -16.86
C ASN A 26 51.90 -12.82 -18.21
N ASP A 27 51.05 -13.74 -18.70
CA ASP A 27 51.28 -14.54 -19.92
C ASP A 27 50.03 -14.55 -20.83
N ALA A 28 49.44 -13.39 -21.07
CA ALA A 28 48.39 -13.25 -22.06
C ALA A 28 48.90 -13.66 -23.45
N GLY A 29 48.29 -14.69 -24.04
CA GLY A 29 48.71 -15.28 -25.30
C GLY A 29 49.52 -16.57 -25.16
N SER A 30 49.74 -17.10 -23.95
CA SER A 30 50.33 -18.42 -23.71
C SER A 30 49.32 -19.56 -23.93
N VAL A 31 49.82 -20.80 -24.00
CA VAL A 31 48.97 -22.00 -24.13
C VAL A 31 48.04 -22.18 -22.96
N THR A 32 48.42 -21.67 -21.78
CA THR A 32 47.62 -21.71 -20.54
C THR A 32 46.73 -20.50 -20.35
N ASN A 33 46.97 -19.43 -21.13
CA ASN A 33 46.18 -18.20 -21.11
C ASN A 33 46.07 -17.61 -22.52
N PRO A 34 45.38 -18.31 -23.45
CA PRO A 34 45.28 -17.88 -24.84
C PRO A 34 44.52 -16.55 -24.96
N LEU A 35 45.00 -15.67 -25.81
CA LEU A 35 44.24 -14.49 -26.24
C LEU A 35 42.94 -14.95 -26.89
N ILE A 36 41.82 -14.36 -26.50
CA ILE A 36 40.53 -14.61 -27.14
C ILE A 36 40.66 -14.20 -28.62
N SER A 37 40.51 -15.14 -29.55
CA SER A 37 40.54 -14.80 -30.97
C SER A 37 39.28 -14.02 -31.35
N LEU A 38 39.41 -13.09 -32.29
CA LEU A 38 38.28 -12.34 -32.82
C LEU A 38 37.23 -13.28 -33.46
N ASP A 39 37.67 -14.40 -34.00
CA ASP A 39 36.83 -15.42 -34.57
C ASP A 39 35.99 -16.12 -33.48
N TRP A 40 36.62 -16.55 -32.38
CA TRP A 40 35.89 -17.14 -31.24
C TRP A 40 34.90 -16.14 -30.64
N LEU A 41 35.28 -14.87 -30.52
CA LEU A 41 34.38 -13.82 -30.01
C LEU A 41 33.11 -13.69 -30.87
N LYS A 42 33.29 -13.71 -32.23
CA LYS A 42 32.17 -13.54 -33.15
C LYS A 42 31.35 -14.80 -33.37
N THR A 43 31.98 -15.99 -33.36
CA THR A 43 31.32 -17.23 -33.73
C THR A 43 30.76 -18.02 -32.54
N VAL A 44 31.31 -17.80 -31.36
CA VAL A 44 30.93 -18.55 -30.15
C VAL A 44 30.38 -17.59 -29.07
N PHE A 45 31.20 -16.64 -28.61
CA PHE A 45 30.85 -15.83 -27.44
C PHE A 45 29.64 -14.91 -27.68
N LEU A 46 29.69 -14.12 -28.76
CA LEU A 46 28.58 -13.18 -29.04
C LEU A 46 27.25 -13.89 -29.30
N PRO A 47 27.18 -14.96 -30.13
CA PRO A 47 25.92 -15.69 -30.32
C PRO A 47 25.39 -16.31 -29.02
N THR A 48 26.24 -17.01 -28.25
CA THR A 48 25.83 -17.65 -26.99
C THR A 48 25.38 -16.63 -25.95
N THR A 49 26.07 -15.49 -25.88
CA THR A 49 25.70 -14.41 -24.95
C THR A 49 24.38 -13.74 -25.38
N SER A 50 24.21 -13.52 -26.70
CA SER A 50 22.95 -12.98 -27.25
C SER A 50 21.79 -13.90 -26.97
N GLU A 51 21.90 -15.20 -27.22
CA GLU A 51 20.86 -16.19 -26.91
C GLU A 51 20.51 -16.22 -25.41
N THR A 52 21.53 -16.12 -24.55
CA THR A 52 21.30 -16.09 -23.09
C THR A 52 20.58 -14.81 -22.66
N ILE A 53 20.94 -13.67 -23.25
CA ILE A 53 20.28 -12.38 -22.98
C ILE A 53 18.84 -12.41 -23.51
N ASP A 54 18.62 -12.87 -24.74
CA ASP A 54 17.32 -12.96 -25.36
C ASP A 54 16.39 -13.88 -24.55
N ALA A 55 16.87 -15.06 -24.15
CA ALA A 55 16.11 -15.97 -23.28
C ALA A 55 15.77 -15.34 -21.91
N SER A 56 16.70 -14.57 -21.35
CA SER A 56 16.47 -13.87 -20.07
C SER A 56 15.44 -12.73 -20.22
N ILE A 57 15.47 -12.03 -21.35
CA ILE A 57 14.50 -10.99 -21.69
C ILE A 57 13.13 -11.62 -21.89
N ASP A 58 13.04 -12.71 -22.67
CA ASP A 58 11.77 -13.42 -22.92
C ASP A 58 11.17 -13.94 -21.60
N GLN A 59 11.97 -14.54 -20.74
CA GLN A 59 11.51 -15.02 -19.44
C GLN A 59 11.01 -13.87 -18.54
N ALA A 60 11.74 -12.75 -18.53
CA ALA A 60 11.32 -11.57 -17.76
C ALA A 60 10.04 -10.96 -18.33
N PHE A 61 9.89 -10.93 -19.66
CA PHE A 61 8.70 -10.46 -20.34
C PHE A 61 7.50 -11.38 -20.08
N GLU A 62 7.65 -12.69 -20.20
CA GLU A 62 6.60 -13.67 -19.90
C GLU A 62 6.13 -13.58 -18.43
N SER A 63 7.07 -13.44 -17.50
CA SER A 63 6.72 -13.25 -16.08
C SER A 63 5.94 -11.96 -15.86
N ALA A 64 6.41 -10.85 -16.42
CA ALA A 64 5.72 -9.56 -16.32
C ALA A 64 4.36 -9.57 -17.01
N PHE A 65 4.24 -10.27 -18.15
CA PHE A 65 3.01 -10.40 -18.90
C PHE A 65 1.97 -11.26 -18.15
N ARG A 66 2.39 -12.34 -17.49
CA ARG A 66 1.51 -13.15 -16.62
C ARG A 66 1.02 -12.35 -15.43
N ASP A 67 1.92 -11.62 -14.76
CA ASP A 67 1.56 -10.74 -13.65
C ASP A 67 0.49 -9.69 -14.07
N VAL A 68 0.59 -9.16 -15.31
CA VAL A 68 -0.39 -8.21 -15.87
C VAL A 68 -1.71 -8.90 -16.20
N ILE A 69 -1.69 -10.11 -16.76
CA ILE A 69 -2.93 -10.88 -17.08
C ILE A 69 -3.64 -11.26 -15.77
N ASP A 70 -2.91 -11.77 -14.77
CA ASP A 70 -3.48 -12.16 -13.49
C ASP A 70 -4.05 -10.93 -12.75
N ALA A 71 -3.36 -9.80 -12.77
CA ALA A 71 -3.85 -8.53 -12.26
C ALA A 71 -5.05 -8.01 -13.06
N GLY A 72 -5.07 -8.23 -14.38
CA GLY A 72 -6.17 -7.84 -15.26
C GLY A 72 -7.47 -8.57 -14.96
N ALA A 73 -7.40 -9.82 -14.50
CA ALA A 73 -8.59 -10.63 -14.18
C ALA A 73 -9.19 -10.27 -12.81
N THR A 74 -8.38 -10.00 -11.78
CA THR A 74 -8.84 -9.77 -10.41
C THR A 74 -8.68 -8.32 -9.95
N GLY A 75 -7.86 -7.52 -10.62
CA GLY A 75 -7.44 -6.19 -10.23
C GLY A 75 -6.36 -6.22 -9.14
N VAL A 76 -5.48 -5.23 -9.17
CA VAL A 76 -4.43 -5.03 -8.16
C VAL A 76 -4.86 -3.93 -7.21
N GLU A 77 -4.87 -4.22 -5.92
CA GLU A 77 -5.04 -3.21 -4.89
C GLU A 77 -3.67 -2.66 -4.48
N ILE A 78 -3.53 -1.36 -4.55
CA ILE A 78 -2.34 -0.67 -4.06
C ILE A 78 -2.73 0.47 -3.15
N ARG A 79 -1.83 0.76 -2.22
CA ARG A 79 -1.90 1.94 -1.37
C ARG A 79 -0.98 3.00 -1.94
N VAL A 80 -1.50 4.19 -2.04
CA VAL A 80 -0.80 5.35 -2.58
C VAL A 80 -0.88 6.51 -1.60
N LYS A 81 0.03 7.46 -1.72
CA LYS A 81 0.13 8.61 -0.82
C LYS A 81 -0.06 9.92 -1.58
N LYS A 82 -0.24 10.98 -0.85
CA LYS A 82 -0.40 12.34 -1.38
C LYS A 82 0.64 12.68 -2.45
N GLY A 83 0.16 13.25 -3.54
CA GLY A 83 1.00 13.65 -4.66
C GLY A 83 1.46 12.50 -5.57
N ASP A 84 1.15 11.25 -5.26
CA ASP A 84 1.34 10.14 -6.19
C ASP A 84 0.43 10.31 -7.41
N ILE A 85 0.94 9.94 -8.58
CA ILE A 85 0.21 10.02 -9.84
C ILE A 85 0.15 8.63 -10.47
N LEU A 86 -1.06 8.18 -10.78
CA LEU A 86 -1.33 6.96 -11.52
C LEU A 86 -1.68 7.32 -12.96
N LEU A 87 -0.86 6.89 -13.91
CA LEU A 87 -1.16 6.96 -15.33
C LEU A 87 -1.80 5.65 -15.75
N LEU A 88 -3.01 5.71 -16.29
CA LEU A 88 -3.73 4.57 -16.84
C LEU A 88 -3.82 4.69 -18.36
N GLU A 89 -3.55 3.57 -19.03
CA GLU A 89 -3.68 3.46 -20.49
C GLU A 89 -5.12 3.07 -20.90
N SER A 90 -5.42 3.19 -22.19
CA SER A 90 -6.73 2.82 -22.76
C SER A 90 -7.18 1.41 -22.34
N GLY A 91 -8.44 1.27 -21.94
CA GLY A 91 -9.04 0.01 -21.49
C GLY A 91 -8.74 -0.33 -20.02
N SER A 92 -7.89 0.42 -19.35
CA SER A 92 -7.62 0.23 -17.93
C SER A 92 -8.71 0.84 -17.06
N THR A 93 -8.93 0.25 -15.88
CA THR A 93 -9.91 0.77 -14.93
C THR A 93 -9.27 1.10 -13.59
N LEU A 94 -9.87 2.05 -12.87
CA LEU A 94 -9.53 2.41 -11.51
C LEU A 94 -10.82 2.48 -10.68
N THR A 95 -10.76 1.90 -9.49
CA THR A 95 -11.77 2.08 -8.44
C THR A 95 -11.10 2.61 -7.20
N THR A 96 -11.53 3.75 -6.70
CA THR A 96 -11.06 4.28 -5.41
C THR A 96 -11.80 3.55 -4.29
N LEU A 97 -11.05 2.91 -3.40
CA LEU A 97 -11.60 2.19 -2.24
C LEU A 97 -11.61 3.05 -0.99
N ALA A 98 -10.64 3.96 -0.86
CA ALA A 98 -10.53 4.94 0.22
C ALA A 98 -9.67 6.12 -0.23
N GLY A 99 -9.81 7.26 0.45
CA GLY A 99 -9.06 8.48 0.17
C GLY A 99 -9.65 9.32 -0.96
N GLU A 100 -8.93 10.34 -1.37
CA GLU A 100 -9.37 11.29 -2.39
C GLU A 100 -8.40 11.34 -3.56
N LEU A 101 -8.96 11.23 -4.76
CA LEU A 101 -8.24 11.40 -6.01
C LEU A 101 -8.96 12.39 -6.93
N SER A 102 -8.18 13.02 -7.78
CA SER A 102 -8.68 13.77 -8.93
C SER A 102 -8.14 13.15 -10.22
N ALA A 103 -8.92 13.21 -11.29
CA ALA A 103 -8.51 12.73 -12.60
C ALA A 103 -8.34 13.86 -13.59
N SER A 104 -7.48 13.65 -14.58
CA SER A 104 -7.39 14.42 -15.81
C SER A 104 -7.00 13.50 -16.95
N ALA A 105 -7.48 13.76 -18.18
CA ALA A 105 -7.18 12.91 -19.32
C ALA A 105 -7.04 13.68 -20.62
N SER A 106 -6.33 13.09 -21.58
CA SER A 106 -6.24 13.58 -22.96
C SER A 106 -7.47 13.24 -23.81
N GLY A 107 -8.38 12.42 -23.28
CA GLY A 107 -9.60 11.94 -23.93
C GLY A 107 -10.69 11.72 -22.89
N THR A 108 -11.49 10.68 -23.07
CA THR A 108 -12.68 10.42 -22.23
C THR A 108 -12.38 9.45 -21.09
N ILE A 109 -12.82 9.80 -19.89
CA ILE A 109 -12.92 8.90 -18.74
C ILE A 109 -14.40 8.62 -18.50
N LEU A 110 -14.77 7.35 -18.42
CA LEU A 110 -16.14 6.91 -18.15
C LEU A 110 -16.28 6.50 -16.69
N ASN A 111 -17.25 7.07 -15.99
CA ASN A 111 -17.73 6.53 -14.72
C ASN A 111 -18.67 5.37 -15.00
N VAL A 112 -18.15 4.15 -14.96
CA VAL A 112 -18.90 2.93 -15.29
C VAL A 112 -20.01 2.67 -14.27
N THR A 113 -19.81 3.08 -13.02
CA THR A 113 -20.80 2.88 -11.95
C THR A 113 -22.06 3.71 -12.19
N GLU A 114 -21.92 4.92 -12.69
CA GLU A 114 -23.07 5.81 -12.99
C GLU A 114 -23.50 5.79 -14.47
N GLY A 115 -22.69 5.19 -15.35
CA GLY A 115 -22.96 5.21 -16.78
C GLY A 115 -22.78 6.61 -17.41
N SER A 116 -21.88 7.42 -16.87
CA SER A 116 -21.65 8.81 -17.28
C SER A 116 -20.18 9.06 -17.67
N GLU A 117 -19.95 10.11 -18.46
CA GLU A 117 -18.59 10.59 -18.70
C GLU A 117 -18.16 11.54 -17.60
N LEU A 118 -16.86 11.54 -17.27
CA LEU A 118 -16.30 12.54 -16.39
C LEU A 118 -16.27 13.91 -17.11
N PRO A 119 -16.90 14.95 -16.56
CA PRO A 119 -16.99 16.25 -17.22
C PRO A 119 -15.62 16.80 -17.59
N ASN A 120 -15.47 17.28 -18.84
CA ASN A 120 -14.21 17.83 -19.36
C ASN A 120 -12.98 16.93 -19.16
N SER A 121 -13.20 15.60 -19.08
CA SER A 121 -12.15 14.61 -18.81
C SER A 121 -11.30 14.95 -17.56
N SER A 122 -11.88 15.67 -16.60
CA SER A 122 -11.21 16.03 -15.35
C SER A 122 -12.22 16.21 -14.21
N GLY A 123 -11.80 15.93 -12.98
CA GLY A 123 -12.64 16.12 -11.81
C GLY A 123 -12.28 15.21 -10.64
N LYS A 124 -13.04 15.38 -9.55
CA LYS A 124 -12.93 14.55 -8.35
C LYS A 124 -13.46 13.13 -8.63
N ILE A 125 -12.74 12.15 -8.15
CA ILE A 125 -13.10 10.73 -8.26
C ILE A 125 -13.90 10.33 -7.02
N LEU A 126 -15.01 9.64 -7.22
CA LEU A 126 -15.88 9.18 -6.14
C LEU A 126 -15.42 7.83 -5.62
N VAL A 127 -15.41 7.68 -4.29
CA VAL A 127 -15.08 6.42 -3.62
C VAL A 127 -16.15 5.37 -3.95
N GLY A 128 -15.73 4.14 -4.22
CA GLY A 128 -16.59 3.02 -4.63
C GLY A 128 -16.99 3.02 -6.10
N HIS A 129 -16.66 4.07 -6.86
CA HIS A 129 -16.98 4.13 -8.28
C HIS A 129 -15.84 3.59 -9.14
N ARG A 130 -16.18 2.89 -10.21
CA ARG A 130 -15.25 2.38 -11.22
C ARG A 130 -15.16 3.35 -12.39
N TYR A 131 -13.94 3.75 -12.72
CA TYR A 131 -13.63 4.62 -13.86
C TYR A 131 -12.88 3.83 -14.92
N LEU A 132 -13.28 3.97 -16.17
CA LEU A 132 -12.65 3.34 -17.33
C LEU A 132 -11.99 4.41 -18.20
N THR A 133 -10.73 4.21 -18.52
CA THR A 133 -10.02 5.02 -19.52
C THR A 133 -10.44 4.58 -20.91
N ALA A 134 -11.13 5.44 -21.65
CA ALA A 134 -11.67 5.12 -22.97
C ALA A 134 -10.57 4.90 -24.03
N GLU A 135 -10.98 4.47 -25.24
CA GLU A 135 -10.05 4.25 -26.34
C GLU A 135 -9.25 5.52 -26.69
N LYS A 136 -7.98 5.37 -27.00
CA LYS A 136 -7.04 6.45 -27.34
C LYS A 136 -6.90 7.52 -26.25
N THR A 137 -7.17 7.17 -25.01
CA THR A 137 -7.08 8.06 -23.85
C THR A 137 -5.94 7.63 -22.94
N GLN A 138 -5.20 8.60 -22.43
CA GLN A 138 -4.34 8.43 -21.25
C GLN A 138 -4.94 9.23 -20.12
N ALA A 139 -5.18 8.58 -18.99
CA ALA A 139 -5.77 9.19 -17.82
C ALA A 139 -4.77 9.26 -16.67
N PHE A 140 -4.68 10.41 -16.04
CA PHE A 140 -3.86 10.68 -14.87
C PHE A 140 -4.77 10.81 -13.66
N PHE A 141 -4.49 10.02 -12.62
CA PHE A 141 -5.18 10.11 -11.34
C PHE A 141 -4.18 10.56 -10.28
N SER A 142 -4.43 11.72 -9.71
CA SER A 142 -3.56 12.36 -8.70
C SER A 142 -4.18 12.20 -7.31
N VAL A 143 -3.40 11.74 -6.35
CA VAL A 143 -3.83 11.55 -4.97
C VAL A 143 -3.75 12.88 -4.22
N SER A 144 -4.87 13.31 -3.63
CA SER A 144 -4.98 14.57 -2.88
C SER A 144 -5.06 14.38 -1.36
N SER A 145 -5.61 13.26 -0.87
CA SER A 145 -5.56 12.88 0.55
C SER A 145 -4.17 12.40 0.96
N ASP A 146 -3.90 12.34 2.25
CA ASP A 146 -2.59 11.89 2.76
C ASP A 146 -2.31 10.44 2.36
N THR A 147 -3.36 9.59 2.32
CA THR A 147 -3.33 8.23 1.81
C THR A 147 -4.54 7.95 0.91
N ALA A 148 -4.42 6.94 0.06
CA ALA A 148 -5.56 6.37 -0.66
C ALA A 148 -5.33 4.89 -0.94
N VAL A 149 -6.43 4.16 -1.12
CA VAL A 149 -6.43 2.76 -1.56
C VAL A 149 -7.18 2.69 -2.88
N VAL A 150 -6.54 2.12 -3.87
CA VAL A 150 -7.13 1.99 -5.21
C VAL A 150 -7.00 0.56 -5.72
N ARG A 151 -8.01 0.12 -6.46
CA ARG A 151 -7.97 -1.14 -7.23
C ARG A 151 -7.93 -0.79 -8.70
N MET A 152 -6.98 -1.38 -9.43
CA MET A 152 -6.79 -1.13 -10.86
C MET A 152 -6.78 -2.42 -11.64
N THR A 153 -7.27 -2.36 -12.88
CA THR A 153 -7.11 -3.42 -13.87
C THR A 153 -6.51 -2.82 -15.14
N GLY A 154 -5.76 -3.64 -15.89
CA GLY A 154 -5.11 -3.22 -17.12
C GLY A 154 -3.74 -2.58 -16.90
N LEU A 155 -3.27 -1.80 -17.86
CA LEU A 155 -1.94 -1.20 -17.84
C LEU A 155 -1.93 0.13 -17.09
N TYR A 156 -1.07 0.21 -16.10
CA TYR A 156 -0.87 1.43 -15.32
C TYR A 156 0.60 1.69 -15.01
N ARG A 157 0.92 2.92 -14.69
CA ARG A 157 2.23 3.35 -14.19
C ARG A 157 2.03 4.25 -12.97
N LEU A 158 2.75 3.96 -11.90
CA LEU A 158 2.80 4.79 -10.70
C LEU A 158 4.04 5.69 -10.73
N THR A 159 3.83 7.00 -10.61
CA THR A 159 4.88 7.97 -10.30
C THR A 159 4.74 8.35 -8.84
N SER A 160 5.71 7.93 -8.02
CA SER A 160 5.68 8.17 -6.58
C SER A 160 6.17 9.56 -6.24
N SER A 161 5.44 10.25 -5.38
CA SER A 161 5.80 11.55 -4.81
C SER A 161 6.92 11.43 -3.76
N ARG A 162 7.37 12.58 -3.24
CA ARG A 162 8.33 12.65 -2.12
C ARG A 162 7.64 12.88 -0.76
N GLU A 163 6.32 12.92 -0.73
CA GLU A 163 5.56 13.10 0.49
C GLU A 163 5.73 11.92 1.46
N THR A 164 5.41 12.15 2.73
CA THR A 164 5.49 11.14 3.78
C THR A 164 4.61 9.94 3.43
N ASP A 165 5.16 8.75 3.54
CA ASP A 165 4.43 7.51 3.28
C ASP A 165 3.81 6.95 4.56
N TYR A 166 2.62 7.44 4.91
CA TYR A 166 1.86 6.95 6.05
C TYR A 166 1.41 5.49 5.89
N ASN A 167 1.26 4.99 4.65
CA ASN A 167 0.98 3.57 4.42
C ASN A 167 2.14 2.69 4.89
N ALA A 168 3.38 3.10 4.63
CA ALA A 168 4.56 2.38 5.11
C ALA A 168 4.66 2.39 6.64
N LEU A 169 4.33 3.52 7.28
CA LEU A 169 4.28 3.62 8.74
C LEU A 169 3.19 2.73 9.33
N ALA A 170 1.98 2.73 8.75
CA ALA A 170 0.88 1.87 9.18
C ALA A 170 1.21 0.38 9.01
N ASN A 171 1.87 0.00 7.91
CA ASN A 171 2.34 -1.38 7.72
C ASN A 171 3.34 -1.78 8.80
N ALA A 172 4.28 -0.92 9.16
CA ALA A 172 5.23 -1.20 10.23
C ALA A 172 4.53 -1.40 11.60
N LEU A 173 3.52 -0.59 11.91
CA LEU A 173 2.71 -0.76 13.13
C LEU A 173 1.87 -2.05 13.09
N HIS A 174 1.35 -2.40 11.91
CA HIS A 174 0.62 -3.65 11.71
C HIS A 174 1.51 -4.87 11.93
N ASP A 175 2.72 -4.87 11.37
CA ASP A 175 3.69 -5.96 11.53
C ASP A 175 4.15 -6.15 12.99
N LEU A 176 4.11 -5.07 13.78
CA LEU A 176 4.36 -5.10 15.22
C LEU A 176 3.12 -5.53 16.04
N GLY A 177 1.98 -5.78 15.41
CA GLY A 177 0.74 -6.11 16.10
C GLY A 177 0.06 -4.93 16.81
N LEU A 178 0.57 -3.71 16.63
CA LEU A 178 0.05 -2.51 17.28
C LEU A 178 -1.17 -1.92 16.56
N PHE A 179 -1.30 -2.18 15.26
CA PHE A 179 -2.37 -1.67 14.43
C PHE A 179 -3.04 -2.82 13.65
N ALA A 180 -4.34 -3.01 13.83
CA ALA A 180 -5.10 -4.02 13.11
C ALA A 180 -5.68 -3.52 11.78
N GLY A 181 -5.73 -2.20 11.61
CA GLY A 181 -6.36 -1.56 10.47
C GLY A 181 -7.88 -1.44 10.59
N SER A 182 -8.45 -0.67 9.71
CA SER A 182 -9.89 -0.59 9.47
C SER A 182 -10.13 -0.94 8.01
N PRO A 183 -10.90 -1.99 7.69
CA PRO A 183 -11.12 -2.37 6.30
C PRO A 183 -11.87 -1.26 5.56
N THR A 184 -11.54 -1.08 4.28
CA THR A 184 -12.33 -0.18 3.43
C THR A 184 -13.72 -0.77 3.17
N PRO A 185 -14.75 0.05 2.96
CA PRO A 185 -16.08 -0.44 2.64
C PRO A 185 -16.14 -1.25 1.33
N TYR A 186 -15.17 -1.09 0.44
CA TYR A 186 -15.18 -1.61 -0.92
C TYR A 186 -14.03 -2.56 -1.25
N GLY A 187 -13.12 -2.83 -0.31
CA GLY A 187 -11.95 -3.65 -0.56
C GLY A 187 -11.27 -4.19 0.69
N SER A 188 -10.18 -4.91 0.51
CA SER A 188 -9.44 -5.62 1.56
C SER A 188 -8.40 -4.76 2.28
N GLY A 189 -8.08 -3.59 1.77
CA GLY A 189 -7.13 -2.67 2.41
C GLY A 189 -7.69 -2.04 3.69
N TYR A 190 -6.85 -1.34 4.46
CA TYR A 190 -7.32 -0.49 5.54
C TYR A 190 -7.33 0.97 5.11
N ASP A 191 -8.34 1.69 5.56
CA ASP A 191 -8.56 3.10 5.29
C ASP A 191 -7.90 3.95 6.40
N LEU A 192 -6.82 4.65 6.06
CA LEU A 192 -6.11 5.53 7.00
C LEU A 192 -6.74 6.93 7.07
N GLU A 193 -7.65 7.27 6.16
CA GLU A 193 -8.41 8.54 6.20
C GLU A 193 -9.62 8.47 7.13
N LEU A 194 -9.97 7.27 7.59
CA LEU A 194 -11.03 7.09 8.57
C LEU A 194 -10.58 7.60 9.94
N GLU A 195 -11.33 8.56 10.47
CA GLU A 195 -11.13 9.00 11.86
C GLU A 195 -11.46 7.86 12.82
N PRO A 196 -10.55 7.50 13.74
CA PRO A 196 -10.79 6.42 14.68
C PRO A 196 -11.89 6.79 15.66
N THR A 197 -12.66 5.79 16.09
CA THR A 197 -13.59 5.95 17.20
C THR A 197 -12.85 5.92 18.53
N ARG A 198 -13.51 6.41 19.57
CA ARG A 198 -12.94 6.48 20.91
C ARG A 198 -12.53 5.10 21.47
N ILE A 199 -13.33 4.06 21.20
CA ILE A 199 -12.95 2.70 21.60
C ILE A 199 -11.73 2.17 20.81
N GLN A 200 -11.64 2.49 19.52
CA GLN A 200 -10.46 2.12 18.71
C GLN A 200 -9.19 2.81 19.22
N GLY A 201 -9.29 4.08 19.58
CA GLY A 201 -8.19 4.82 20.18
C GLY A 201 -7.75 4.24 21.54
N LEU A 202 -8.71 3.83 22.38
CA LEU A 202 -8.40 3.19 23.66
C LEU A 202 -7.68 1.84 23.45
N ILE A 203 -8.15 1.02 22.52
CA ILE A 203 -7.52 -0.28 22.22
C ILE A 203 -6.09 -0.07 21.70
N LEU A 204 -5.89 0.87 20.78
CA LEU A 204 -4.56 1.21 20.30
C LEU A 204 -3.66 1.67 21.45
N PHE A 205 -4.15 2.50 22.35
CA PHE A 205 -3.40 2.95 23.53
C PHE A 205 -2.98 1.77 24.41
N LEU A 206 -3.88 0.84 24.72
CA LEU A 206 -3.57 -0.35 25.52
C LEU A 206 -2.54 -1.27 24.83
N ARG A 207 -2.59 -1.40 23.49
CA ARG A 207 -1.57 -2.12 22.71
C ARG A 207 -0.20 -1.46 22.82
N LEU A 208 -0.14 -0.14 22.69
CA LEU A 208 1.10 0.63 22.84
C LEU A 208 1.72 0.46 24.22
N LEU A 209 0.91 0.31 25.27
CA LEU A 209 1.37 0.00 26.63
C LEU A 209 1.74 -1.47 26.85
N GLY A 210 1.40 -2.36 25.92
CA GLY A 210 1.53 -3.83 26.10
C GLY A 210 0.53 -4.41 27.08
N GLU A 211 -0.61 -3.73 27.31
CA GLU A 211 -1.62 -4.09 28.31
C GLU A 211 -2.90 -4.68 27.70
N GLU A 212 -2.94 -4.95 26.38
CA GLU A 212 -4.15 -5.49 25.71
C GLU A 212 -4.56 -6.85 26.29
N GLU A 213 -3.61 -7.76 26.52
CA GLU A 213 -3.91 -9.08 27.09
C GLU A 213 -4.44 -8.97 28.52
N ALA A 214 -3.88 -8.06 29.32
CA ALA A 214 -4.36 -7.78 30.67
C ALA A 214 -5.78 -7.23 30.65
N ALA A 215 -6.09 -6.35 29.70
CA ALA A 215 -7.43 -5.81 29.51
C ALA A 215 -8.43 -6.89 29.09
N LEU A 216 -8.07 -7.75 28.12
CA LEU A 216 -8.93 -8.86 27.66
C LEU A 216 -9.20 -9.89 28.78
N SER A 217 -8.23 -10.10 29.66
CA SER A 217 -8.35 -11.03 30.80
C SER A 217 -9.02 -10.39 32.02
N TYR A 218 -9.42 -9.12 31.94
CA TYR A 218 -10.01 -8.42 33.05
C TYR A 218 -11.45 -8.87 33.31
N THR A 219 -11.68 -9.45 34.49
CA THR A 219 -12.95 -10.11 34.82
C THR A 219 -13.98 -9.19 35.49
N ASP A 220 -13.53 -8.12 36.14
CA ASP A 220 -14.44 -7.14 36.72
C ASP A 220 -14.93 -6.17 35.65
N THR A 221 -15.96 -6.59 34.93
CA THR A 221 -16.60 -5.76 33.91
C THR A 221 -17.69 -4.86 34.46
N SER A 222 -17.79 -4.71 35.78
CA SER A 222 -18.66 -3.73 36.40
C SER A 222 -18.12 -2.33 36.06
N THR A 223 -18.85 -1.61 35.23
CA THR A 223 -18.49 -0.27 34.79
C THR A 223 -19.63 0.72 35.13
N ILE A 224 -19.23 1.94 35.38
CA ILE A 224 -20.18 3.06 35.51
C ILE A 224 -20.75 3.50 34.17
N PHE A 225 -20.13 3.08 33.06
CA PHE A 225 -20.54 3.43 31.72
C PHE A 225 -21.67 2.56 31.23
N ARG A 226 -22.70 3.18 30.65
CA ARG A 226 -23.93 2.50 30.20
C ARG A 226 -24.01 2.22 28.72
N ASP A 227 -23.15 2.87 27.95
CA ASP A 227 -23.12 2.89 26.49
C ASP A 227 -22.05 1.96 25.89
N VAL A 228 -21.33 1.19 26.71
CA VAL A 228 -20.26 0.32 26.26
C VAL A 228 -20.83 -1.02 25.79
N PRO A 229 -20.59 -1.43 24.54
CA PRO A 229 -21.03 -2.74 24.05
C PRO A 229 -20.28 -3.88 24.75
N ALA A 230 -20.94 -5.04 24.87
CA ALA A 230 -20.43 -6.19 25.63
C ALA A 230 -18.99 -6.59 25.26
N TRP A 231 -18.63 -6.57 23.98
CA TRP A 231 -17.29 -6.90 23.52
C TRP A 231 -16.20 -5.93 23.98
N ALA A 232 -16.57 -4.68 24.23
CA ALA A 232 -15.65 -3.59 24.65
C ALA A 232 -15.54 -3.45 26.17
N LEU A 233 -16.44 -4.08 26.92
CA LEU A 233 -16.47 -4.00 28.39
C LEU A 233 -15.13 -4.32 29.05
N PRO A 234 -14.39 -5.38 28.69
CA PRO A 234 -13.10 -5.70 29.32
C PRO A 234 -12.10 -4.55 29.14
N TYR A 235 -11.99 -4.00 27.95
CA TYR A 235 -11.08 -2.90 27.66
C TYR A 235 -11.41 -1.63 28.46
N VAL A 236 -12.70 -1.22 28.45
CA VAL A 236 -13.12 0.02 29.08
C VAL A 236 -13.09 -0.11 30.61
N SER A 237 -13.50 -1.26 31.17
CA SER A 237 -13.45 -1.49 32.62
C SER A 237 -12.01 -1.55 33.13
N TYR A 238 -11.13 -2.20 32.40
CA TYR A 238 -9.69 -2.19 32.70
C TYR A 238 -9.11 -0.79 32.70
N ALA A 239 -9.33 -0.04 31.60
CA ALA A 239 -8.85 1.32 31.48
C ALA A 239 -9.39 2.25 32.58
N TYR A 240 -10.65 2.07 32.96
CA TYR A 240 -11.23 2.80 34.08
C TYR A 240 -10.56 2.44 35.42
N SER A 241 -10.34 1.15 35.68
CA SER A 241 -9.66 0.69 36.91
C SER A 241 -8.23 1.21 37.02
N LYS A 242 -7.57 1.42 35.89
CA LYS A 242 -6.20 2.02 35.82
C LYS A 242 -6.22 3.55 35.86
N GLY A 243 -7.38 4.18 35.73
CA GLY A 243 -7.50 5.62 35.67
C GLY A 243 -7.20 6.25 34.30
N TYR A 244 -7.06 5.44 33.26
CA TYR A 244 -6.81 5.89 31.88
C TYR A 244 -8.02 6.61 31.27
N THR A 245 -9.22 6.32 31.75
CA THR A 245 -10.42 7.00 31.31
C THR A 245 -11.35 7.28 32.49
N LYS A 246 -12.04 8.41 32.43
CA LYS A 246 -13.09 8.80 33.39
C LYS A 246 -14.48 8.93 32.73
N GLY A 247 -14.53 8.65 31.41
CA GLY A 247 -15.69 8.93 30.56
C GLY A 247 -15.75 10.38 30.11
N GLN A 248 -16.88 10.76 29.51
CA GLN A 248 -17.06 12.08 28.90
C GLN A 248 -18.12 12.93 29.63
N GLU A 249 -19.36 12.51 29.56
CA GLU A 249 -20.47 13.30 30.03
C GLU A 249 -21.22 12.61 31.17
N ILE A 250 -21.76 13.43 32.06
CA ILE A 250 -22.69 12.98 33.10
C ILE A 250 -24.08 13.42 32.64
N ASP A 251 -24.96 12.47 32.37
CA ASP A 251 -26.35 12.76 32.03
C ASP A 251 -27.12 13.36 33.22
N SER A 252 -28.39 13.81 32.98
CA SER A 252 -29.24 14.34 34.01
C SER A 252 -29.56 13.38 35.15
N GLN A 253 -29.21 12.09 35.02
CA GLN A 253 -29.38 11.04 36.01
C GLN A 253 -28.07 10.67 36.72
N GLY A 254 -27.01 11.43 36.51
CA GLY A 254 -25.69 11.15 37.10
C GLY A 254 -24.95 9.97 36.48
N ARG A 255 -25.35 9.52 35.28
CA ARG A 255 -24.72 8.39 34.59
C ARG A 255 -23.63 8.91 33.67
N VAL A 256 -22.48 8.23 33.68
CA VAL A 256 -21.33 8.58 32.86
C VAL A 256 -21.38 7.78 31.55
N ALA A 257 -21.11 8.44 30.42
CA ALA A 257 -20.95 7.82 29.12
C ALA A 257 -19.46 7.66 28.78
N PHE A 258 -19.11 6.60 28.07
CA PHE A 258 -17.79 6.42 27.49
C PHE A 258 -17.72 7.00 26.07
N GLY A 259 -18.78 6.90 25.29
CA GLY A 259 -18.84 7.32 23.89
C GLY A 259 -18.06 6.41 22.93
N PRO A 260 -18.25 5.07 22.96
CA PRO A 260 -17.38 4.15 22.23
C PRO A 260 -17.35 4.39 20.71
N ASN A 261 -18.46 4.86 20.14
CA ASN A 261 -18.60 5.10 18.69
C ASN A 261 -18.39 6.57 18.30
N GLU A 262 -18.10 7.43 19.25
CA GLU A 262 -17.78 8.82 18.94
C GLU A 262 -16.39 8.92 18.32
N LEU A 263 -16.21 9.86 17.41
CA LEU A 263 -14.92 10.11 16.79
C LEU A 263 -13.92 10.60 17.84
N LEU A 264 -12.72 10.06 17.79
CA LEU A 264 -11.66 10.38 18.74
C LEU A 264 -10.99 11.71 18.36
N SER A 265 -11.22 12.74 19.17
CA SER A 265 -10.46 13.98 19.00
C SER A 265 -9.02 13.84 19.55
N PRO A 266 -8.05 14.62 19.03
CA PRO A 266 -6.69 14.66 19.59
C PRO A 266 -6.67 14.96 21.10
N ARG A 267 -7.61 15.77 21.58
CA ARG A 267 -7.77 16.08 23.00
C ARG A 267 -8.20 14.84 23.79
N ASP A 268 -9.13 14.06 23.25
CA ASP A 268 -9.61 12.84 23.91
C ASP A 268 -8.51 11.80 24.02
N TYR A 269 -7.68 11.66 22.97
CA TYR A 269 -6.54 10.75 22.99
C TYR A 269 -5.54 11.11 24.09
N LEU A 270 -5.28 12.40 24.28
CA LEU A 270 -4.41 12.89 25.36
C LEU A 270 -4.99 12.64 26.75
N THR A 271 -6.30 12.38 26.90
CA THR A 271 -6.90 12.06 28.21
C THR A 271 -6.66 10.62 28.65
N PHE A 272 -6.20 9.74 27.74
CA PHE A 272 -5.81 8.36 28.09
C PHE A 272 -4.38 8.29 28.65
N ILE A 273 -3.58 9.32 28.44
CA ILE A 273 -2.20 9.43 28.90
C ILE A 273 -2.16 10.11 30.27
#